data_296311016f0142b3ec4869cae7ea06f9
#
_entry.id   296311016f0142b3ec4869cae7ea06f9
#
_cell.length_a   1.000
_cell.length_b   1.000
_cell.length_c   1.000
_cell.angle_alpha   90.00
_cell.angle_beta   90.00
_cell.angle_gamma   90.00
#
_symmetry.space_group_name_H-M   'P 1'
#
loop_
_entity.id
_entity.type
_entity.pdbx_description
1 polymer ?
#
loop_
_entity_poly.entity_id
_entity_poly.type
_entity_poly.pdbx_seq_one_letter_code
_entity_poly.pdbx_strand_id
1 'polypeptide(L)'
;MASSSTPTATPRKRNPGRNLPAAFGTGIFLGGIVLFVVLGVPALTDNRLTAQLIWAVLVAILVVLALKEVLDRLHEHGYQLPSIAIHLLGQVVAWSALAGVRGIMVAFLLSIMVFAVVRLFLEGNKAAPKNWLRDTSMGGFLLAWIPLMAAFTSVLMGFQSEERGIKGNLILITFIVTVVCSDIGGYTFGVLWGKHPLAPKVSPKKSWEGLAGSLIFSLIAAILMTVFLLDLSWWVGVLLGIGLVFSDIFGDLAESQFKRELGIKDMSNLLPGHGGMMDRLDGILPSAAMTWIVLTIIVAVNGLL
;
A
#
# COMPACT_ATOMS: atom_id res chain seq x y z
N MET A 1 -32.10 -56.75 1.55
CA MET A 1 -30.63 -56.52 1.31
C MET A 1 -30.50 -55.22 0.54
N ALA A 2 -30.21 -54.12 1.21
CA ALA A 2 -30.00 -52.81 0.61
C ALA A 2 -28.47 -52.53 0.64
N SER A 3 -27.87 -52.42 -0.55
CA SER A 3 -26.44 -52.12 -0.69
C SER A 3 -26.21 -50.63 -0.49
N SER A 4 -25.52 -50.26 0.59
CA SER A 4 -25.02 -48.91 0.85
C SER A 4 -23.85 -48.61 -0.07
N SER A 5 -24.04 -47.79 -1.09
CA SER A 5 -22.96 -47.23 -1.89
C SER A 5 -22.32 -46.05 -1.14
N THR A 6 -21.08 -46.24 -0.69
CA THR A 6 -20.21 -45.20 -0.11
C THR A 6 -19.86 -44.17 -1.20
N PRO A 7 -19.98 -42.87 -0.96
CA PRO A 7 -19.57 -41.88 -1.94
C PRO A 7 -18.03 -41.86 -2.03
N THR A 8 -17.50 -42.15 -3.21
CA THR A 8 -16.09 -41.97 -3.55
C THR A 8 -15.70 -40.52 -3.47
N ALA A 9 -14.81 -40.17 -2.54
CA ALA A 9 -14.23 -38.84 -2.39
C ALA A 9 -13.44 -38.49 -3.67
N THR A 10 -13.87 -37.46 -4.37
CA THR A 10 -13.11 -36.86 -5.47
C THR A 10 -11.73 -36.39 -5.00
N PRO A 11 -10.64 -36.73 -5.73
CA PRO A 11 -9.30 -36.32 -5.33
C PRO A 11 -9.21 -34.79 -5.36
N ARG A 12 -8.90 -34.18 -4.21
CA ARG A 12 -8.58 -32.75 -4.07
C ARG A 12 -7.44 -32.43 -5.04
N LYS A 13 -7.73 -31.63 -6.10
CA LYS A 13 -6.69 -31.06 -6.98
C LYS A 13 -5.65 -30.39 -6.08
N ARG A 14 -4.43 -30.92 -6.05
CA ARG A 14 -3.26 -30.25 -5.49
C ARG A 14 -3.12 -28.93 -6.27
N ASN A 15 -3.27 -27.78 -5.58
CA ASN A 15 -2.91 -26.49 -6.16
C ASN A 15 -1.43 -26.59 -6.59
N PRO A 16 -1.09 -26.28 -7.84
CA PRO A 16 0.31 -26.20 -8.25
C PRO A 16 0.98 -25.18 -7.31
N GLY A 17 2.07 -25.57 -6.65
CA GLY A 17 2.84 -24.72 -5.76
C GLY A 17 3.18 -23.41 -6.47
N ARG A 18 3.27 -22.32 -5.71
CA ARG A 18 3.67 -20.99 -6.21
C ARG A 18 4.87 -21.14 -7.13
N ASN A 19 4.79 -20.56 -8.35
CA ASN A 19 5.88 -20.62 -9.32
C ASN A 19 7.03 -19.72 -8.82
N LEU A 20 7.93 -20.28 -7.99
CA LEU A 20 9.04 -19.58 -7.36
C LEU A 20 9.93 -18.81 -8.36
N PRO A 21 10.37 -19.40 -9.51
CA PRO A 21 11.16 -18.65 -10.49
C PRO A 21 10.43 -17.43 -11.04
N ALA A 22 9.14 -17.53 -11.34
CA ALA A 22 8.33 -16.40 -11.79
C ALA A 22 8.20 -15.33 -10.70
N ALA A 23 8.05 -15.74 -9.43
CA ALA A 23 8.01 -14.82 -8.32
C ALA A 23 9.34 -14.05 -8.17
N PHE A 24 10.48 -14.74 -8.18
CA PHE A 24 11.79 -14.06 -8.13
C PHE A 24 11.99 -13.10 -9.30
N GLY A 25 11.67 -13.52 -10.53
CA GLY A 25 11.79 -12.66 -11.72
C GLY A 25 10.94 -11.39 -11.62
N THR A 26 9.67 -11.51 -11.22
CA THR A 26 8.76 -10.37 -11.05
C THR A 26 9.24 -9.44 -9.92
N GLY A 27 9.71 -9.99 -8.79
CA GLY A 27 10.21 -9.20 -7.67
C GLY A 27 11.46 -8.40 -8.02
N ILE A 28 12.44 -9.03 -8.69
CA ILE A 28 13.67 -8.36 -9.16
C ILE A 28 13.32 -7.27 -10.18
N PHE A 29 12.41 -7.54 -11.10
CA PHE A 29 12.01 -6.57 -12.13
C PHE A 29 11.33 -5.35 -11.52
N LEU A 30 10.31 -5.55 -10.68
CA LEU A 30 9.60 -4.44 -10.03
C LEU A 30 10.50 -3.68 -9.05
N GLY A 31 11.26 -4.38 -8.22
CA GLY A 31 12.22 -3.78 -7.31
C GLY A 31 13.30 -2.99 -8.06
N GLY A 32 13.79 -3.52 -9.18
CA GLY A 32 14.74 -2.85 -10.06
C GLY A 32 14.20 -1.55 -10.64
N ILE A 33 12.95 -1.53 -11.11
CA ILE A 33 12.27 -0.30 -11.58
C ILE A 33 12.21 0.73 -10.45
N VAL A 34 11.72 0.33 -9.28
CA VAL A 34 11.58 1.22 -8.11
C VAL A 34 12.94 1.81 -7.72
N LEU A 35 13.97 0.96 -7.58
CA LEU A 35 15.32 1.41 -7.24
C LEU A 35 15.91 2.33 -8.31
N PHE A 36 15.71 2.02 -9.59
CA PHE A 36 16.18 2.88 -10.68
C PHE A 36 15.51 4.25 -10.64
N VAL A 37 14.20 4.32 -10.40
CA VAL A 37 13.48 5.60 -10.32
C VAL A 37 13.88 6.39 -9.08
N VAL A 38 14.08 5.72 -7.94
CA VAL A 38 14.42 6.40 -6.67
C VAL A 38 15.88 6.85 -6.62
N LEU A 39 16.81 6.06 -7.13
CA LEU A 39 18.25 6.33 -7.03
C LEU A 39 18.88 6.73 -8.36
N GLY A 40 18.52 6.05 -9.45
CA GLY A 40 19.11 6.26 -10.77
C GLY A 40 18.66 7.58 -11.41
N VAL A 41 17.37 7.86 -11.40
CA VAL A 41 16.86 9.12 -12.01
C VAL A 41 17.41 10.37 -11.34
N PRO A 42 17.44 10.52 -10.00
CA PRO A 42 18.06 11.67 -9.35
C PRO A 42 19.56 11.79 -9.63
N ALA A 43 20.26 10.66 -9.73
CA ALA A 43 21.69 10.65 -10.05
C ALA A 43 22.01 11.10 -11.50
N LEU A 44 21.08 10.80 -12.44
CA LEU A 44 21.26 11.13 -13.85
C LEU A 44 20.80 12.55 -14.20
N THR A 45 19.80 13.07 -13.54
CA THR A 45 19.15 14.33 -13.93
C THR A 45 19.53 15.52 -13.04
N ASP A 46 20.01 15.27 -11.83
CA ASP A 46 20.22 16.26 -10.77
C ASP A 46 19.08 17.30 -10.63
N ASN A 47 17.88 16.89 -11.04
CA ASN A 47 16.68 17.73 -11.06
C ASN A 47 15.58 17.07 -10.24
N ARG A 48 15.29 17.67 -9.10
CA ARG A 48 14.24 17.21 -8.17
C ARG A 48 12.88 17.05 -8.83
N LEU A 49 12.45 18.05 -9.62
CA LEU A 49 11.13 18.03 -10.24
C LEU A 49 11.01 16.88 -11.25
N THR A 50 12.05 16.64 -12.05
CA THR A 50 12.10 15.51 -12.98
C THR A 50 11.98 14.18 -12.26
N ALA A 51 12.73 13.99 -11.17
CA ALA A 51 12.66 12.78 -10.37
C ALA A 51 11.27 12.58 -9.73
N GLN A 52 10.69 13.64 -9.18
CA GLN A 52 9.34 13.61 -8.61
C GLN A 52 8.26 13.32 -9.68
N LEU A 53 8.38 13.90 -10.88
CA LEU A 53 7.45 13.64 -11.98
C LEU A 53 7.51 12.18 -12.46
N ILE A 54 8.71 11.63 -12.63
CA ILE A 54 8.87 10.23 -13.06
C ILE A 54 8.32 9.28 -11.97
N TRP A 55 8.57 9.59 -10.70
CA TRP A 55 7.97 8.85 -9.60
C TRP A 55 6.44 8.95 -9.59
N ALA A 56 5.88 10.15 -9.80
CA ALA A 56 4.44 10.36 -9.86
C ALA A 56 3.78 9.57 -11.01
N VAL A 57 4.45 9.47 -12.17
CA VAL A 57 3.99 8.59 -13.27
C VAL A 57 3.93 7.12 -12.83
N LEU A 58 4.98 6.62 -12.17
CA LEU A 58 4.99 5.26 -11.66
C LEU A 58 3.85 5.03 -10.66
N VAL A 59 3.68 5.93 -9.69
CA VAL A 59 2.59 5.89 -8.71
C VAL A 59 1.22 5.93 -9.39
N ALA A 60 1.04 6.78 -10.40
CA ALA A 60 -0.21 6.86 -11.17
C ALA A 60 -0.57 5.53 -11.84
N ILE A 61 0.42 4.84 -12.41
CA ILE A 61 0.23 3.50 -13.00
C ILE A 61 -0.16 2.48 -11.92
N LEU A 62 0.54 2.46 -10.78
CA LEU A 62 0.24 1.55 -9.67
C LEU A 62 -1.17 1.78 -9.11
N VAL A 63 -1.59 3.04 -8.97
CA VAL A 63 -2.95 3.42 -8.55
C VAL A 63 -4.01 2.89 -9.52
N VAL A 64 -3.80 3.01 -10.85
CA VAL A 64 -4.73 2.46 -11.84
C VAL A 64 -4.86 0.94 -11.69
N LEU A 65 -3.73 0.24 -11.57
CA LEU A 65 -3.72 -1.23 -11.47
C LEU A 65 -4.39 -1.70 -10.17
N ALA A 66 -4.07 -1.09 -9.05
CA ALA A 66 -4.65 -1.43 -7.74
C ALA A 66 -6.17 -1.13 -7.70
N LEU A 67 -6.59 0.05 -8.17
CA LEU A 67 -8.01 0.39 -8.25
C LEU A 67 -8.77 -0.57 -9.16
N LYS A 68 -8.20 -0.93 -10.32
CA LYS A 68 -8.82 -1.89 -11.23
C LYS A 68 -9.06 -3.23 -10.56
N GLU A 69 -8.06 -3.79 -9.88
CA GLU A 69 -8.20 -5.09 -9.18
C GLU A 69 -9.31 -5.06 -8.14
N VAL A 70 -9.31 -4.04 -7.28
CA VAL A 70 -10.30 -3.95 -6.20
C VAL A 70 -11.70 -3.69 -6.75
N LEU A 71 -11.84 -2.82 -7.76
CA LEU A 71 -13.12 -2.55 -8.42
C LEU A 71 -13.70 -3.78 -9.11
N ASP A 72 -12.88 -4.57 -9.80
CA ASP A 72 -13.33 -5.80 -10.47
C ASP A 72 -13.93 -6.77 -9.42
N ARG A 73 -13.28 -6.94 -8.26
CA ARG A 73 -13.81 -7.78 -7.17
C ARG A 73 -15.09 -7.23 -6.54
N LEU A 74 -15.18 -5.92 -6.35
CA LEU A 74 -16.38 -5.29 -5.81
C LEU A 74 -17.58 -5.42 -6.77
N HIS A 75 -17.36 -5.29 -8.08
CA HIS A 75 -18.41 -5.50 -9.08
C HIS A 75 -18.92 -6.94 -9.08
N GLU A 76 -18.03 -7.93 -8.97
CA GLU A 76 -18.41 -9.35 -8.82
C GLU A 76 -19.31 -9.58 -7.60
N HIS A 77 -19.19 -8.73 -6.56
CA HIS A 77 -20.01 -8.80 -5.33
C HIS A 77 -21.17 -7.81 -5.29
N GLY A 78 -21.58 -7.30 -6.46
CA GLY A 78 -22.78 -6.48 -6.63
C GLY A 78 -22.65 -5.03 -6.13
N TYR A 79 -21.44 -4.49 -5.98
CA TYR A 79 -21.23 -3.06 -5.80
C TYR A 79 -21.36 -2.35 -7.15
N GLN A 80 -22.08 -1.24 -7.14
CA GLN A 80 -22.28 -0.45 -8.36
C GLN A 80 -21.41 0.81 -8.32
N LEU A 81 -20.12 0.63 -8.56
CA LEU A 81 -19.12 1.69 -8.52
C LEU A 81 -18.75 2.11 -9.95
N PRO A 82 -18.94 3.38 -10.35
CA PRO A 82 -18.56 3.87 -11.67
C PRO A 82 -17.02 3.89 -11.81
N SER A 83 -16.47 2.84 -12.42
CA SER A 83 -15.01 2.62 -12.52
C SER A 83 -14.28 3.81 -13.12
N ILE A 84 -14.80 4.39 -14.21
CA ILE A 84 -14.18 5.55 -14.89
C ILE A 84 -14.07 6.72 -13.90
N ALA A 85 -15.14 7.02 -13.16
CA ALA A 85 -15.14 8.13 -12.21
C ALA A 85 -14.11 7.90 -11.09
N ILE A 86 -14.05 6.70 -10.52
CA ILE A 86 -13.08 6.37 -9.45
C ILE A 86 -11.64 6.44 -9.98
N HIS A 87 -11.36 5.94 -11.18
CA HIS A 87 -10.03 6.04 -11.76
C HIS A 87 -9.63 7.51 -12.02
N LEU A 88 -10.51 8.33 -12.62
CA LEU A 88 -10.22 9.74 -12.86
C LEU A 88 -10.00 10.52 -11.57
N LEU A 89 -10.88 10.34 -10.58
CA LEU A 89 -10.75 10.99 -9.28
C LEU A 89 -9.51 10.50 -8.52
N GLY A 90 -9.21 9.21 -8.60
CA GLY A 90 -7.99 8.63 -8.05
C GLY A 90 -6.73 9.23 -8.67
N GLN A 91 -6.73 9.48 -9.99
CA GLN A 91 -5.63 10.17 -10.66
C GLN A 91 -5.53 11.64 -10.22
N VAL A 92 -6.64 12.34 -10.08
CA VAL A 92 -6.64 13.71 -9.54
C VAL A 92 -5.97 13.77 -8.17
N VAL A 93 -6.30 12.82 -7.28
CA VAL A 93 -5.66 12.74 -5.95
C VAL A 93 -4.18 12.40 -6.06
N ALA A 94 -3.79 11.39 -6.87
CA ALA A 94 -2.39 10.97 -7.00
C ALA A 94 -1.50 12.09 -7.56
N TRP A 95 -1.93 12.78 -8.63
CA TRP A 95 -1.18 13.86 -9.26
C TRP A 95 -1.14 15.14 -8.41
N SER A 96 -2.13 15.37 -7.55
CA SER A 96 -2.16 16.56 -6.68
C SER A 96 -1.01 16.55 -5.64
N ALA A 97 -0.32 15.44 -5.46
CA ALA A 97 0.91 15.34 -4.67
C ALA A 97 2.02 16.28 -5.15
N LEU A 98 2.04 16.66 -6.43
CA LEU A 98 2.97 17.64 -6.96
C LEU A 98 2.75 19.05 -6.38
N ALA A 99 1.53 19.35 -5.91
CA ALA A 99 1.19 20.57 -5.18
C ALA A 99 1.35 20.41 -3.65
N GLY A 100 1.99 19.33 -3.20
CA GLY A 100 2.20 19.01 -1.80
C GLY A 100 0.94 18.54 -1.08
N VAL A 101 1.03 18.44 0.24
CA VAL A 101 -0.05 17.87 1.08
C VAL A 101 -1.34 18.70 1.02
N ARG A 102 -1.24 20.03 0.94
CA ARG A 102 -2.44 20.87 0.78
C ARG A 102 -3.20 20.53 -0.52
N GLY A 103 -2.46 20.31 -1.61
CA GLY A 103 -3.04 19.86 -2.89
C GLY A 103 -3.74 18.51 -2.74
N ILE A 104 -3.11 17.54 -2.08
CA ILE A 104 -3.71 16.22 -1.82
C ILE A 104 -5.01 16.36 -1.04
N MET A 105 -5.02 17.12 0.06
CA MET A 105 -6.21 17.26 0.90
C MET A 105 -7.38 17.90 0.13
N VAL A 106 -7.12 18.97 -0.62
CA VAL A 106 -8.15 19.62 -1.45
C VAL A 106 -8.66 18.67 -2.54
N ALA A 107 -7.76 18.03 -3.27
CA ALA A 107 -8.12 17.08 -4.32
C ALA A 107 -8.93 15.89 -3.78
N PHE A 108 -8.53 15.34 -2.63
CA PHE A 108 -9.24 14.24 -1.99
C PHE A 108 -10.65 14.61 -1.55
N LEU A 109 -10.81 15.75 -0.84
CA LEU A 109 -12.12 16.22 -0.41
C LEU A 109 -13.04 16.51 -1.60
N LEU A 110 -12.53 17.18 -2.62
CA LEU A 110 -13.29 17.43 -3.87
C LEU A 110 -13.65 16.11 -4.56
N SER A 111 -12.73 15.15 -4.61
CA SER A 111 -12.98 13.84 -5.23
C SER A 111 -14.10 13.07 -4.52
N ILE A 112 -14.16 13.07 -3.20
CA ILE A 112 -15.27 12.46 -2.45
C ILE A 112 -16.60 13.16 -2.76
N MET A 113 -16.61 14.51 -2.75
CA MET A 113 -17.83 15.27 -3.06
C MET A 113 -18.31 15.00 -4.48
N VAL A 114 -17.40 15.08 -5.47
CA VAL A 114 -17.73 14.81 -6.87
C VAL A 114 -18.21 13.36 -7.05
N PHE A 115 -17.56 12.40 -6.41
CA PHE A 115 -17.96 10.99 -6.47
C PHE A 115 -19.37 10.79 -5.93
N ALA A 116 -19.71 11.38 -4.78
CA ALA A 116 -21.04 11.29 -4.18
C ALA A 116 -22.12 11.88 -5.11
N VAL A 117 -21.82 13.03 -5.75
CA VAL A 117 -22.70 13.69 -6.72
C VAL A 117 -22.85 12.84 -7.99
N VAL A 118 -21.75 12.32 -8.54
CA VAL A 118 -21.76 11.44 -9.73
C VAL A 118 -22.64 10.22 -9.49
N ARG A 119 -22.50 9.57 -8.34
CA ARG A 119 -23.35 8.44 -7.95
C ARG A 119 -24.82 8.80 -7.85
N LEU A 120 -25.13 10.00 -7.35
CA LEU A 120 -26.51 10.45 -7.23
C LEU A 120 -27.15 10.64 -8.62
N PHE A 121 -26.44 11.28 -9.56
CA PHE A 121 -27.00 11.64 -10.86
C PHE A 121 -26.98 10.50 -11.89
N LEU A 122 -26.00 9.61 -11.87
CA LEU A 122 -25.94 8.47 -12.81
C LEU A 122 -27.16 7.54 -12.70
N GLU A 123 -27.69 7.35 -11.52
CA GLU A 123 -28.83 6.49 -11.26
C GLU A 123 -30.14 7.27 -11.00
N GLY A 124 -30.03 8.47 -10.42
CA GLY A 124 -31.16 9.26 -9.92
C GLY A 124 -32.13 9.79 -11.00
N ASN A 125 -31.71 9.81 -12.27
CA ASN A 125 -32.56 10.25 -13.37
C ASN A 125 -33.71 9.26 -13.70
N LYS A 126 -33.61 8.01 -13.27
CA LYS A 126 -34.63 6.98 -13.55
C LYS A 126 -35.37 6.52 -12.30
N ALA A 127 -34.70 6.46 -11.17
CA ALA A 127 -35.26 6.09 -9.86
C ALA A 127 -34.27 6.54 -8.77
N ALA A 128 -34.72 6.59 -7.50
CA ALA A 128 -33.80 6.80 -6.37
C ALA A 128 -32.69 5.73 -6.37
N PRO A 129 -31.40 6.12 -6.28
CA PRO A 129 -30.30 5.19 -6.35
C PRO A 129 -30.38 4.15 -5.22
N LYS A 130 -30.36 2.86 -5.59
CA LYS A 130 -30.27 1.78 -4.62
C LYS A 130 -28.85 1.67 -4.08
N ASN A 131 -28.73 1.36 -2.78
CA ASN A 131 -27.42 1.18 -2.13
C ASN A 131 -26.46 2.39 -2.23
N TRP A 132 -26.99 3.60 -2.45
CA TRP A 132 -26.20 4.80 -2.63
C TRP A 132 -25.21 5.01 -1.48
N LEU A 133 -25.66 4.88 -0.23
CA LEU A 133 -24.82 5.06 0.96
C LEU A 133 -23.68 4.01 1.00
N ARG A 134 -24.01 2.73 0.78
CA ARG A 134 -23.04 1.63 0.75
C ARG A 134 -21.96 1.87 -0.30
N ASP A 135 -22.37 2.14 -1.52
CA ASP A 135 -21.46 2.25 -2.65
C ASP A 135 -20.66 3.56 -2.61
N THR A 136 -21.25 4.65 -2.11
CA THR A 136 -20.55 5.93 -1.93
C THR A 136 -19.52 5.83 -0.81
N SER A 137 -19.84 5.18 0.31
CA SER A 137 -18.89 4.93 1.39
C SER A 137 -17.73 4.06 0.92
N MET A 138 -18.01 3.01 0.14
CA MET A 138 -16.98 2.15 -0.42
C MET A 138 -16.08 2.92 -1.41
N GLY A 139 -16.64 3.73 -2.30
CA GLY A 139 -15.85 4.56 -3.22
C GLY A 139 -14.98 5.57 -2.49
N GLY A 140 -15.51 6.23 -1.44
CA GLY A 140 -14.73 7.11 -0.57
C GLY A 140 -13.59 6.37 0.14
N PHE A 141 -13.85 5.16 0.64
CA PHE A 141 -12.84 4.29 1.23
C PHE A 141 -11.74 3.93 0.22
N LEU A 142 -12.08 3.56 -1.01
CA LEU A 142 -11.10 3.27 -2.06
C LEU A 142 -10.23 4.48 -2.40
N LEU A 143 -10.83 5.68 -2.51
CA LEU A 143 -10.09 6.92 -2.75
C LEU A 143 -9.15 7.27 -1.58
N ALA A 144 -9.53 6.95 -0.35
CA ALA A 144 -8.68 7.12 0.81
C ALA A 144 -7.56 6.06 0.88
N TRP A 145 -7.91 4.80 0.66
CA TRP A 145 -6.99 3.69 0.85
C TRP A 145 -5.89 3.61 -0.21
N ILE A 146 -6.24 3.84 -1.49
CA ILE A 146 -5.30 3.64 -2.60
C ILE A 146 -4.67 4.97 -3.04
N PRO A 147 -5.36 5.90 -3.75
CA PRO A 147 -4.68 7.07 -4.29
C PRO A 147 -4.23 8.08 -3.23
N LEU A 148 -4.98 8.28 -2.13
CA LEU A 148 -4.57 9.19 -1.07
C LEU A 148 -3.29 8.72 -0.38
N MET A 149 -3.22 7.44 0.01
CA MET A 149 -2.02 6.88 0.66
C MET A 149 -0.83 6.83 -0.31
N ALA A 150 -1.06 6.44 -1.57
CA ALA A 150 -0.03 6.43 -2.61
C ALA A 150 0.56 7.81 -2.89
N ALA A 151 -0.26 8.86 -2.86
CA ALA A 151 0.16 10.24 -3.08
C ALA A 151 1.25 10.71 -2.10
N PHE A 152 1.26 10.21 -0.87
CA PHE A 152 2.30 10.54 0.10
C PHE A 152 3.69 10.10 -0.34
N THR A 153 3.83 9.01 -1.10
CA THR A 153 5.14 8.63 -1.66
C THR A 153 5.71 9.69 -2.61
N SER A 154 4.84 10.34 -3.38
CA SER A 154 5.24 11.43 -4.29
C SER A 154 5.57 12.72 -3.53
N VAL A 155 4.92 12.98 -2.39
CA VAL A 155 5.30 14.08 -1.48
C VAL A 155 6.67 13.80 -0.86
N LEU A 156 6.92 12.57 -0.40
CA LEU A 156 8.22 12.16 0.14
C LEU A 156 9.32 12.31 -0.91
N MET A 157 9.08 11.87 -2.15
CA MET A 157 10.04 12.01 -3.25
C MET A 157 10.35 13.48 -3.57
N GLY A 158 9.34 14.35 -3.47
CA GLY A 158 9.47 15.79 -3.67
C GLY A 158 10.05 16.57 -2.48
N PHE A 159 10.31 15.94 -1.34
CA PHE A 159 10.84 16.61 -0.16
C PHE A 159 12.29 17.07 -0.38
N GLN A 160 12.61 18.24 0.16
CA GLN A 160 13.99 18.76 0.21
C GLN A 160 14.16 19.68 1.42
N SER A 161 15.21 19.45 2.18
CA SER A 161 15.70 20.39 3.20
C SER A 161 17.07 20.87 2.76
N GLU A 162 17.18 22.13 2.34
CA GLU A 162 18.43 22.74 1.89
C GLU A 162 19.42 22.87 3.05
N GLU A 163 18.91 23.24 4.25
CA GLU A 163 19.73 23.42 5.45
C GLU A 163 20.47 22.14 5.88
N ARG A 164 19.86 20.98 5.66
CA ARG A 164 20.40 19.68 6.08
C ARG A 164 20.84 18.79 4.90
N GLY A 165 20.68 19.24 3.68
CA GLY A 165 21.02 18.45 2.49
C GLY A 165 20.17 17.19 2.31
N ILE A 166 19.02 17.06 3.04
CA ILE A 166 18.18 15.87 2.96
C ILE A 166 17.36 15.93 1.67
N LYS A 167 17.51 14.91 0.83
CA LYS A 167 16.78 14.75 -0.43
C LYS A 167 15.66 13.73 -0.28
N GLY A 168 14.51 13.97 -0.95
CA GLY A 168 13.34 13.12 -0.87
C GLY A 168 13.56 11.67 -1.30
N ASN A 169 14.43 11.43 -2.27
CA ASN A 169 14.80 10.09 -2.68
C ASN A 169 15.50 9.29 -1.56
N LEU A 170 16.28 9.96 -0.68
CA LEU A 170 16.90 9.32 0.49
C LEU A 170 15.86 8.97 1.55
N ILE A 171 14.83 9.80 1.71
CA ILE A 171 13.69 9.49 2.59
C ILE A 171 12.92 8.29 2.03
N LEU A 172 12.67 8.29 0.72
CA LEU A 172 11.89 7.22 0.08
C LEU A 172 12.63 5.88 0.14
N ILE A 173 13.96 5.85 -0.05
CA ILE A 173 14.73 4.61 0.12
C ILE A 173 14.77 4.16 1.57
N THR A 174 14.86 5.08 2.54
CA THR A 174 14.76 4.77 3.98
C THR A 174 13.44 4.08 4.29
N PHE A 175 12.33 4.64 3.80
CA PHE A 175 11.01 4.05 3.91
C PHE A 175 10.94 2.64 3.32
N ILE A 176 11.36 2.47 2.06
CA ILE A 176 11.29 1.17 1.35
C ILE A 176 12.14 0.12 2.07
N VAL A 177 13.38 0.44 2.44
CA VAL A 177 14.29 -0.50 3.13
C VAL A 177 13.70 -0.90 4.48
N THR A 178 13.12 0.05 5.23
CA THR A 178 12.53 -0.23 6.55
C THR A 178 11.33 -1.17 6.44
N VAL A 179 10.42 -0.96 5.48
CA VAL A 179 9.26 -1.84 5.25
C VAL A 179 9.71 -3.23 4.79
N VAL A 180 10.64 -3.32 3.85
CA VAL A 180 11.18 -4.61 3.39
C VAL A 180 11.85 -5.37 4.53
N CYS A 181 12.62 -4.70 5.39
CA CYS A 181 13.23 -5.32 6.57
C CYS A 181 12.16 -5.77 7.58
N SER A 182 11.09 -5.00 7.78
CA SER A 182 9.91 -5.40 8.59
C SER A 182 9.33 -6.72 8.09
N ASP A 183 9.08 -6.85 6.80
CA ASP A 183 8.54 -8.06 6.19
C ASP A 183 9.46 -9.26 6.35
N ILE A 184 10.77 -9.08 6.11
CA ILE A 184 11.77 -10.14 6.29
C ILE A 184 11.81 -10.60 7.74
N GLY A 185 11.82 -9.67 8.70
CA GLY A 185 11.82 -9.97 10.13
C GLY A 185 10.55 -10.71 10.56
N GLY A 186 9.39 -10.22 10.11
CA GLY A 186 8.09 -10.83 10.40
C GLY A 186 7.96 -12.24 9.84
N TYR A 187 8.39 -12.44 8.61
CA TYR A 187 8.42 -13.77 7.99
C TYR A 187 9.37 -14.72 8.71
N THR A 188 10.61 -14.29 8.98
CA THR A 188 11.64 -15.12 9.59
C THR A 188 11.24 -15.59 10.98
N PHE A 189 10.84 -14.65 11.84
CA PHE A 189 10.42 -14.98 13.22
C PHE A 189 9.09 -15.72 13.24
N GLY A 190 8.16 -15.38 12.36
CA GLY A 190 6.88 -16.08 12.23
C GLY A 190 7.04 -17.54 11.82
N VAL A 191 7.98 -17.83 10.90
CA VAL A 191 8.26 -19.22 10.46
C VAL A 191 9.05 -20.00 11.51
N LEU A 192 10.07 -19.39 12.13
CA LEU A 192 10.96 -20.10 13.05
C LEU A 192 10.35 -20.28 14.45
N TRP A 193 9.65 -19.29 14.95
CA TRP A 193 9.17 -19.26 16.34
C TRP A 193 7.68 -19.00 16.51
N GLY A 194 6.92 -18.74 15.42
CA GLY A 194 5.49 -18.38 15.49
C GLY A 194 4.63 -19.47 16.12
N LYS A 195 4.11 -19.20 17.30
CA LYS A 195 3.24 -20.10 18.08
C LYS A 195 1.88 -19.46 18.41
N HIS A 196 1.87 -18.14 18.60
CA HIS A 196 0.68 -17.41 19.05
C HIS A 196 0.10 -16.59 17.88
N PRO A 197 -1.04 -16.99 17.30
CA PRO A 197 -1.65 -16.26 16.20
C PRO A 197 -2.04 -14.82 16.60
N LEU A 198 -1.71 -13.83 15.77
CA LEU A 198 -2.04 -12.43 15.99
C LEU A 198 -3.52 -12.13 15.70
N ALA A 199 -4.03 -12.61 14.58
CA ALA A 199 -5.40 -12.42 14.12
C ALA A 199 -5.96 -13.70 13.49
N PRO A 200 -6.33 -14.74 14.30
CA PRO A 200 -6.63 -16.08 13.81
C PRO A 200 -7.73 -16.17 12.76
N LYS A 201 -8.76 -15.31 12.85
CA LYS A 201 -9.91 -15.29 11.94
C LYS A 201 -9.66 -14.50 10.65
N VAL A 202 -8.75 -13.54 10.67
CA VAL A 202 -8.44 -12.64 9.55
C VAL A 202 -7.23 -13.17 8.77
N SER A 203 -6.11 -13.34 9.46
CA SER A 203 -4.83 -13.82 8.90
C SER A 203 -4.22 -14.87 9.83
N PRO A 204 -4.55 -16.18 9.67
CA PRO A 204 -4.15 -17.23 10.58
C PRO A 204 -2.65 -17.51 10.58
N LYS A 205 -1.90 -16.98 9.62
CA LYS A 205 -0.44 -17.16 9.52
C LYS A 205 0.37 -16.09 10.24
N LYS A 206 -0.25 -14.95 10.60
CA LYS A 206 0.42 -13.89 11.36
C LYS A 206 0.49 -14.27 12.84
N SER A 207 1.67 -14.08 13.45
CA SER A 207 1.92 -14.39 14.86
C SER A 207 2.50 -13.21 15.62
N TRP A 208 2.37 -13.22 16.94
CA TRP A 208 2.98 -12.22 17.82
C TRP A 208 4.51 -12.26 17.76
N GLU A 209 5.09 -13.45 17.60
CA GLU A 209 6.53 -13.63 17.39
C GLU A 209 6.98 -13.01 16.07
N GLY A 210 6.17 -13.16 15.01
CA GLY A 210 6.39 -12.47 13.74
C GLY A 210 6.37 -10.95 13.90
N LEU A 211 5.39 -10.39 14.65
CA LEU A 211 5.35 -8.97 14.97
C LEU A 211 6.62 -8.50 15.70
N ALA A 212 7.10 -9.27 16.67
CA ALA A 212 8.35 -8.96 17.36
C ALA A 212 9.55 -8.94 16.38
N GLY A 213 9.60 -9.91 15.45
CA GLY A 213 10.61 -9.95 14.38
C GLY A 213 10.54 -8.72 13.45
N SER A 214 9.33 -8.32 13.02
CA SER A 214 9.11 -7.10 12.25
C SER A 214 9.62 -5.86 13.00
N LEU A 215 9.31 -5.73 14.29
CA LEU A 215 9.77 -4.60 15.11
C LEU A 215 11.31 -4.56 15.22
N ILE A 216 11.95 -5.68 15.49
CA ILE A 216 13.41 -5.74 15.63
C ILE A 216 14.10 -5.34 14.32
N PHE A 217 13.71 -5.94 13.20
CA PHE A 217 14.35 -5.68 11.91
C PHE A 217 14.05 -4.27 11.38
N SER A 218 12.82 -3.81 11.55
CA SER A 218 12.42 -2.44 11.20
C SER A 218 13.17 -1.39 12.02
N LEU A 219 13.29 -1.57 13.35
CA LEU A 219 14.04 -0.66 14.21
C LEU A 219 15.50 -0.59 13.81
N ILE A 220 16.15 -1.73 13.59
CA ILE A 220 17.55 -1.77 13.16
C ILE A 220 17.70 -1.03 11.82
N ALA A 221 16.88 -1.36 10.83
CA ALA A 221 16.95 -0.73 9.51
C ALA A 221 16.66 0.77 9.58
N ALA A 222 15.58 1.18 10.26
CA ALA A 222 15.20 2.58 10.37
C ALA A 222 16.26 3.43 11.09
N ILE A 223 16.85 2.91 12.19
CA ILE A 223 17.92 3.63 12.92
C ILE A 223 19.15 3.76 12.02
N LEU A 224 19.59 2.67 11.37
CA LEU A 224 20.76 2.72 10.49
C LEU A 224 20.55 3.69 9.32
N MET A 225 19.40 3.59 8.64
CA MET A 225 19.10 4.49 7.52
C MET A 225 18.97 5.94 7.96
N THR A 226 18.35 6.19 9.12
CA THR A 226 18.16 7.55 9.64
C THR A 226 19.50 8.19 10.04
N VAL A 227 20.36 7.45 10.73
CA VAL A 227 21.65 7.96 11.20
C VAL A 227 22.66 8.11 10.07
N PHE A 228 22.83 7.06 9.24
CA PHE A 228 23.91 7.03 8.24
C PHE A 228 23.53 7.61 6.87
N LEU A 229 22.23 7.61 6.51
CA LEU A 229 21.80 8.09 5.20
C LEU A 229 21.15 9.47 5.27
N LEU A 230 20.36 9.74 6.34
CA LEU A 230 19.65 11.02 6.49
C LEU A 230 20.38 12.02 7.41
N ASP A 231 21.45 11.59 8.07
CA ASP A 231 22.19 12.41 9.07
C ASP A 231 21.27 12.98 10.16
N LEU A 232 20.30 12.17 10.61
CA LEU A 232 19.35 12.52 11.65
C LEU A 232 19.62 11.73 12.93
N SER A 233 19.05 12.20 14.05
CA SER A 233 19.20 11.55 15.36
C SER A 233 18.58 10.15 15.36
N TRP A 234 19.19 9.21 16.06
CA TRP A 234 18.76 7.78 16.14
C TRP A 234 17.30 7.60 16.58
N TRP A 235 16.78 8.47 17.48
CA TRP A 235 15.41 8.40 17.97
C TRP A 235 14.35 8.64 16.87
N VAL A 236 14.72 9.38 15.80
CA VAL A 236 13.89 9.54 14.60
C VAL A 236 13.68 8.18 13.93
N GLY A 237 14.75 7.38 13.84
CA GLY A 237 14.70 6.01 13.34
C GLY A 237 13.81 5.11 14.20
N VAL A 238 13.82 5.29 15.53
CA VAL A 238 12.92 4.55 16.43
C VAL A 238 11.45 4.87 16.14
N LEU A 239 11.11 6.15 16.02
CA LEU A 239 9.73 6.57 15.70
C LEU A 239 9.29 6.06 14.33
N LEU A 240 10.16 6.17 13.32
CA LEU A 240 9.90 5.62 11.98
C LEU A 240 9.70 4.11 12.03
N GLY A 241 10.62 3.38 12.64
CA GLY A 241 10.56 1.91 12.71
C GLY A 241 9.28 1.41 13.38
N ILE A 242 8.89 1.98 14.52
CA ILE A 242 7.65 1.65 15.20
C ILE A 242 6.43 2.00 14.34
N GLY A 243 6.37 3.24 13.85
CA GLY A 243 5.24 3.71 13.05
C GLY A 243 5.02 2.88 11.79
N LEU A 244 6.11 2.52 11.09
CA LEU A 244 6.05 1.72 9.86
C LEU A 244 5.56 0.29 10.11
N VAL A 245 6.03 -0.38 11.16
CA VAL A 245 5.56 -1.73 11.50
C VAL A 245 4.06 -1.73 11.81
N PHE A 246 3.59 -0.77 12.60
CA PHE A 246 2.15 -0.73 12.92
C PHE A 246 1.28 -0.41 11.72
N SER A 247 1.70 0.52 10.86
CA SER A 247 0.93 0.85 9.65
C SER A 247 0.97 -0.25 8.59
N ASP A 248 2.10 -0.92 8.43
CA ASP A 248 2.27 -2.07 7.54
C ASP A 248 1.37 -3.25 7.95
N ILE A 249 1.43 -3.64 9.22
CA ILE A 249 0.58 -4.72 9.74
C ILE A 249 -0.90 -4.34 9.69
N PHE A 250 -1.24 -3.08 9.98
CA PHE A 250 -2.62 -2.59 9.87
C PHE A 250 -3.13 -2.70 8.42
N GLY A 251 -2.33 -2.27 7.44
CA GLY A 251 -2.69 -2.33 6.02
C GLY A 251 -2.96 -3.76 5.55
N ASP A 252 -2.03 -4.69 5.82
CA ASP A 252 -2.18 -6.11 5.47
C ASP A 252 -3.38 -6.76 6.19
N LEU A 253 -3.62 -6.47 7.47
CA LEU A 253 -4.80 -6.99 8.19
C LEU A 253 -6.10 -6.40 7.62
N ALA A 254 -6.12 -5.11 7.28
CA ALA A 254 -7.28 -4.47 6.68
C ALA A 254 -7.61 -5.10 5.31
N GLU A 255 -6.59 -5.30 4.46
CA GLU A 255 -6.75 -5.97 3.19
C GLU A 255 -7.15 -7.45 3.35
N SER A 256 -6.54 -8.14 4.31
CA SER A 256 -6.91 -9.52 4.63
C SER A 256 -8.38 -9.62 5.05
N GLN A 257 -8.88 -8.70 5.90
CA GLN A 257 -10.28 -8.66 6.31
C GLN A 257 -11.19 -8.35 5.11
N PHE A 258 -10.83 -7.39 4.28
CA PHE A 258 -11.54 -7.08 3.04
C PHE A 258 -11.68 -8.31 2.12
N LYS A 259 -10.61 -9.06 1.95
CA LYS A 259 -10.64 -10.33 1.17
C LYS A 259 -11.55 -11.38 1.81
N ARG A 260 -11.61 -11.48 3.16
CA ARG A 260 -12.50 -12.42 3.84
C ARG A 260 -13.96 -12.06 3.65
N GLU A 261 -14.32 -10.78 3.69
CA GLU A 261 -15.69 -10.33 3.44
C GLU A 261 -16.14 -10.63 2.01
N LEU A 262 -15.25 -10.52 1.04
CA LEU A 262 -15.52 -10.89 -0.35
C LEU A 262 -15.38 -12.41 -0.61
N GLY A 263 -15.05 -13.24 0.39
CA GLY A 263 -14.88 -14.68 0.22
C GLY A 263 -13.71 -15.08 -0.71
N ILE A 264 -12.78 -14.16 -0.96
CA ILE A 264 -11.60 -14.38 -1.80
C ILE A 264 -10.33 -14.53 -0.95
N LYS A 265 -9.24 -14.95 -1.58
CA LYS A 265 -7.93 -15.09 -0.93
C LYS A 265 -6.91 -14.11 -1.49
N ASP A 266 -6.85 -13.95 -2.78
CA ASP A 266 -5.93 -13.06 -3.48
C ASP A 266 -6.77 -12.10 -4.35
N MET A 267 -6.37 -10.82 -4.45
CA MET A 267 -7.12 -9.81 -5.22
C MET A 267 -7.16 -10.15 -6.71
N SER A 268 -6.02 -10.59 -7.25
CA SER A 268 -5.91 -11.03 -8.64
C SER A 268 -4.72 -11.96 -8.86
N ASN A 269 -4.45 -12.31 -10.12
CA ASN A 269 -3.24 -13.01 -10.55
C ASN A 269 -2.42 -12.13 -11.52
N LEU A 270 -2.47 -10.81 -11.37
CA LEU A 270 -1.82 -9.86 -12.27
C LEU A 270 -0.30 -10.04 -12.28
N LEU A 271 0.29 -10.29 -11.10
CA LEU A 271 1.73 -10.48 -10.94
C LEU A 271 2.06 -11.98 -10.86
N PRO A 272 2.70 -12.57 -11.89
CA PRO A 272 3.04 -13.99 -11.90
C PRO A 272 3.84 -14.41 -10.67
N GLY A 273 3.29 -15.35 -9.89
CA GLY A 273 3.90 -15.82 -8.65
C GLY A 273 3.74 -14.90 -7.43
N HIS A 274 3.25 -13.66 -7.61
CA HIS A 274 3.07 -12.67 -6.51
C HIS A 274 1.60 -12.39 -6.15
N GLY A 275 0.62 -12.78 -6.97
CA GLY A 275 -0.78 -12.43 -6.74
C GLY A 275 -1.17 -11.11 -7.39
N GLY A 276 -2.01 -10.31 -6.74
CA GLY A 276 -2.43 -9.00 -7.21
C GLY A 276 -1.43 -7.88 -6.91
N MET A 277 -1.64 -6.74 -7.57
CA MET A 277 -0.92 -5.51 -7.28
C MET A 277 -1.29 -5.00 -5.87
N MET A 278 -2.58 -5.03 -5.52
CA MET A 278 -3.05 -4.59 -4.21
C MET A 278 -2.48 -5.47 -3.10
N ASP A 279 -2.36 -6.81 -3.31
CA ASP A 279 -1.71 -7.74 -2.39
C ASP A 279 -0.22 -7.40 -2.09
N ARG A 280 0.37 -6.43 -2.80
CA ARG A 280 1.75 -5.94 -2.60
C ARG A 280 1.82 -4.52 -2.08
N LEU A 281 0.74 -3.79 -2.19
CA LEU A 281 0.66 -2.39 -1.79
C LEU A 281 -0.04 -2.20 -0.45
N ASP A 282 -0.70 -3.22 0.07
CA ASP A 282 -1.55 -3.20 1.25
C ASP A 282 -0.90 -2.60 2.50
N GLY A 283 0.31 -3.02 2.85
CA GLY A 283 1.11 -2.47 3.95
C GLY A 283 1.91 -1.22 3.54
N ILE A 284 2.39 -1.17 2.28
CA ILE A 284 3.21 -0.07 1.77
C ILE A 284 2.43 1.25 1.76
N LEU A 285 1.16 1.23 1.34
CA LEU A 285 0.34 2.42 1.21
C LEU A 285 0.15 3.18 2.54
N PRO A 286 -0.35 2.56 3.63
CA PRO A 286 -0.47 3.26 4.91
C PRO A 286 0.88 3.63 5.52
N SER A 287 1.93 2.83 5.25
CA SER A 287 3.29 3.13 5.72
C SER A 287 3.89 4.37 5.08
N ALA A 288 3.54 4.70 3.83
CA ALA A 288 3.95 5.94 3.19
C ALA A 288 3.35 7.17 3.88
N ALA A 289 2.06 7.14 4.20
CA ALA A 289 1.40 8.19 4.95
C ALA A 289 1.99 8.33 6.37
N MET A 290 2.27 7.21 7.05
CA MET A 290 2.92 7.21 8.37
C MET A 290 4.31 7.81 8.32
N THR A 291 5.12 7.50 7.30
CA THR A 291 6.45 8.12 7.12
C THR A 291 6.34 9.64 7.06
N TRP A 292 5.39 10.15 6.29
CA TRP A 292 5.17 11.59 6.19
C TRP A 292 4.70 12.19 7.53
N ILE A 293 3.79 11.54 8.26
CA ILE A 293 3.31 11.98 9.58
C ILE A 293 4.48 12.07 10.55
N VAL A 294 5.31 11.04 10.66
CA VAL A 294 6.46 11.01 11.57
C VAL A 294 7.44 12.14 11.22
N LEU A 295 7.78 12.33 9.96
CA LEU A 295 8.66 13.42 9.52
C LEU A 295 8.08 14.79 9.86
N THR A 296 6.78 15.00 9.66
CA THR A 296 6.11 16.26 9.97
C THR A 296 6.14 16.57 11.47
N ILE A 297 5.91 15.56 12.33
CA ILE A 297 6.01 15.70 13.78
C ILE A 297 7.44 16.08 14.17
N ILE A 298 8.44 15.41 13.62
CA ILE A 298 9.85 15.67 13.89
C ILE A 298 10.23 17.11 13.52
N VAL A 299 9.78 17.53 12.36
CA VAL A 299 9.97 18.88 11.86
C VAL A 299 9.34 19.93 12.78
N ALA A 300 8.09 19.70 13.21
CA ALA A 300 7.38 20.62 14.10
C ALA A 300 8.03 20.70 15.49
N VAL A 301 8.57 19.59 16.02
CA VAL A 301 9.18 19.53 17.35
C VAL A 301 10.59 20.14 17.38
N ASN A 302 11.37 19.96 16.32
CA ASN A 302 12.78 20.37 16.30
C ASN A 302 13.06 21.66 15.52
N GLY A 303 12.02 22.33 15.00
CA GLY A 303 12.21 23.50 14.13
C GLY A 303 12.97 23.17 12.84
N LEU A 304 12.80 21.97 12.30
CA LEU A 304 13.60 21.36 11.23
C LEU A 304 13.12 21.69 9.80
N LEU A 305 12.21 22.67 9.65
CA LEU A 305 11.80 23.26 8.36
C LEU A 305 11.97 24.74 8.34
#